data_939c260f6e9790f688e603e9d9924184
#
_entry.id   939c260f6e9790f688e603e9d9924184
#
_cell.length_a   1.000
_cell.length_b   1.000
_cell.length_c   1.000
_cell.angle_alpha   90.00
_cell.angle_beta   90.00
_cell.angle_gamma   90.00
#
_symmetry.space_group_name_H-M   'P 1'
#
loop_
_entity.id
_entity.type
_entity.pdbx_description
1 polymer ?
#
loop_
_entity_poly.entity_id
_entity_poly.type
_entity_poly.pdbx_seq_one_letter_code
_entity_poly.pdbx_strand_id
1 'polypeptide(L)'
;MRAAIENIPIIKQELIKAGIVNESLINGILATIGKESNYKPQSENLNYTASRIQQVWKYINPDQAAKLANNPVALGNFVYGGKYGNLPGEGFKYRGRGLNQITFKNTYKKIGDQIGVNLIDNPDLLNRIDIAAKANAAFFKNVFNQNKANIKRIYGIDITSIPPGTDPLKLLKIAVNANAGFGKSSDIVNQEYQKALQYFKYNKGETNYFIPLILLAGLTYLFLKK
;
A
#
# COMPACT_ATOMS: atom_id res chain seq x y z
N MET A 1 -13.87 14.22 5.97
CA MET A 1 -12.46 14.42 6.38
C MET A 1 -11.73 14.98 5.17
N ARG A 2 -11.02 16.11 5.28
CA ARG A 2 -10.17 16.60 4.19
C ARG A 2 -9.08 15.57 3.92
N ALA A 3 -8.70 15.40 2.64
CA ALA A 3 -7.52 14.63 2.28
C ALA A 3 -6.28 15.27 2.92
N ALA A 4 -5.31 14.47 3.37
CA ALA A 4 -4.06 15.00 3.92
C ALA A 4 -3.11 15.45 2.77
N ILE A 5 -3.60 16.39 1.97
CA ILE A 5 -2.95 16.89 0.74
C ILE A 5 -1.61 17.55 1.06
N GLU A 6 -1.50 18.14 2.25
CA GLU A 6 -0.27 18.74 2.77
C GLU A 6 0.89 17.74 2.84
N ASN A 7 0.61 16.46 2.84
CA ASN A 7 1.62 15.40 2.84
C ASN A 7 2.18 15.09 1.44
N ILE A 8 1.49 15.51 0.36
CA ILE A 8 1.91 15.20 -1.02
C ILE A 8 3.32 15.71 -1.33
N PRO A 9 3.71 16.96 -1.00
CA PRO A 9 5.07 17.44 -1.25
C PRO A 9 6.14 16.58 -0.56
N ILE A 10 5.89 16.14 0.68
CA ILE A 10 6.83 15.30 1.44
C ILE A 10 7.01 13.95 0.75
N ILE A 11 5.89 13.32 0.35
CA ILE A 11 5.91 12.03 -0.34
C ILE A 11 6.65 12.15 -1.68
N LYS A 12 6.33 13.20 -2.47
CA LYS A 12 6.99 13.46 -3.76
C LYS A 12 8.49 13.63 -3.61
N GLN A 13 8.92 14.40 -2.62
CA GLN A 13 10.35 14.62 -2.35
C GLN A 13 11.09 13.32 -2.05
N GLU A 14 10.52 12.43 -1.23
CA GLU A 14 11.16 11.15 -0.89
C GLU A 14 11.18 10.18 -2.09
N LEU A 15 10.17 10.21 -2.98
CA LEU A 15 10.21 9.47 -4.24
C LEU A 15 11.37 9.95 -5.13
N ILE A 16 11.55 11.27 -5.28
CA ILE A 16 12.65 11.86 -6.06
C ILE A 16 14.02 11.48 -5.45
N LYS A 17 14.19 11.58 -4.14
CA LYS A 17 15.42 11.15 -3.43
C LYS A 17 15.73 9.66 -3.63
N ALA A 18 14.70 8.84 -3.75
CA ALA A 18 14.86 7.41 -4.06
C ALA A 18 15.23 7.12 -5.52
N GLY A 19 15.28 8.14 -6.38
CA GLY A 19 15.60 8.03 -7.81
C GLY A 19 14.40 7.80 -8.72
N ILE A 20 13.16 7.97 -8.21
CA ILE A 20 11.94 7.94 -9.02
C ILE A 20 11.68 9.38 -9.47
N VAL A 21 12.17 9.75 -10.65
CA VAL A 21 12.17 11.16 -11.11
C VAL A 21 11.17 11.47 -12.22
N ASN A 22 10.58 10.45 -12.86
CA ASN A 22 9.58 10.67 -13.90
C ASN A 22 8.28 11.20 -13.27
N GLU A 23 7.89 12.42 -13.64
CA GLU A 23 6.74 13.12 -13.06
C GLU A 23 5.42 12.35 -13.19
N SER A 24 5.17 11.75 -14.35
CA SER A 24 3.93 10.99 -14.59
C SER A 24 3.90 9.70 -13.76
N LEU A 25 5.05 9.04 -13.56
CA LEU A 25 5.15 7.88 -12.66
C LEU A 25 4.93 8.29 -11.21
N ILE A 26 5.53 9.41 -10.77
CA ILE A 26 5.29 9.98 -9.43
C ILE A 26 3.80 10.24 -9.23
N ASN A 27 3.13 10.89 -10.18
CA ASN A 27 1.69 11.15 -10.09
C ASN A 27 0.87 9.86 -10.03
N GLY A 28 1.27 8.81 -10.74
CA GLY A 28 0.68 7.47 -10.63
C GLY A 28 0.85 6.85 -9.24
N ILE A 29 2.03 6.99 -8.64
CA ILE A 29 2.30 6.53 -7.27
C ILE A 29 1.48 7.34 -6.25
N LEU A 30 1.46 8.66 -6.38
CA LEU A 30 0.65 9.53 -5.51
C LEU A 30 -0.84 9.18 -5.59
N ALA A 31 -1.36 8.92 -6.79
CA ALA A 31 -2.74 8.48 -6.96
C ALA A 31 -3.03 7.15 -6.25
N THR A 32 -2.08 6.22 -6.30
CA THR A 32 -2.17 4.94 -5.60
C THR A 32 -2.16 5.14 -4.08
N ILE A 33 -1.29 6.00 -3.56
CA ILE A 33 -1.23 6.35 -2.12
C ILE A 33 -2.53 7.05 -1.69
N GLY A 34 -3.02 7.99 -2.50
CA GLY A 34 -4.29 8.68 -2.24
C GLY A 34 -5.43 7.69 -2.06
N LYS A 35 -5.56 6.73 -2.96
CA LYS A 35 -6.54 5.66 -2.91
C LYS A 35 -6.39 4.79 -1.65
N GLU A 36 -5.16 4.43 -1.25
CA GLU A 36 -4.90 3.54 -0.11
C GLU A 36 -5.11 4.21 1.25
N SER A 37 -4.62 5.42 1.41
CA SER A 37 -4.50 6.05 2.72
C SER A 37 -5.00 7.49 2.77
N ASN A 38 -5.51 8.00 1.65
CA ASN A 38 -5.85 9.42 1.50
C ASN A 38 -4.67 10.34 1.91
N TYR A 39 -3.44 9.93 1.57
CA TYR A 39 -2.16 10.56 1.90
C TYR A 39 -1.84 10.62 3.40
N LYS A 40 -2.58 9.93 4.26
CA LYS A 40 -2.37 9.90 5.70
C LYS A 40 -1.82 8.55 6.12
N PRO A 41 -0.59 8.49 6.67
CA PRO A 41 -0.08 7.24 7.21
C PRO A 41 -0.92 6.80 8.42
N GLN A 42 -1.23 5.51 8.49
CA GLN A 42 -2.09 4.96 9.53
C GLN A 42 -1.84 3.47 9.76
N SER A 43 -2.22 2.99 10.93
CA SER A 43 -2.26 1.56 11.23
C SER A 43 -3.57 0.94 10.77
N GLU A 44 -3.50 -0.29 10.30
CA GLU A 44 -4.66 -1.13 10.03
C GLU A 44 -5.55 -1.25 11.26
N ASN A 45 -6.84 -1.00 11.07
CA ASN A 45 -7.84 -1.20 12.12
C ASN A 45 -8.37 -2.64 12.03
N LEU A 46 -8.05 -3.45 13.03
CA LEU A 46 -8.49 -4.85 13.15
C LEU A 46 -9.66 -5.02 14.12
N ASN A 47 -10.32 -3.95 14.52
CA ASN A 47 -11.50 -4.02 15.40
C ASN A 47 -12.75 -4.35 14.57
N TYR A 48 -12.95 -5.63 14.28
CA TYR A 48 -14.04 -6.11 13.43
C TYR A 48 -15.06 -6.92 14.20
N THR A 49 -16.32 -6.82 13.78
CA THR A 49 -17.39 -7.73 14.20
C THR A 49 -17.17 -9.12 13.63
N ALA A 50 -17.78 -10.17 14.19
CA ALA A 50 -17.69 -11.53 13.69
C ALA A 50 -18.14 -11.65 12.22
N SER A 51 -19.25 -10.99 11.87
CA SER A 51 -19.74 -10.96 10.47
C SER A 51 -18.69 -10.33 9.53
N ARG A 52 -18.04 -9.23 9.94
CA ARG A 52 -17.01 -8.59 9.12
C ARG A 52 -15.76 -9.45 8.98
N ILE A 53 -15.36 -10.15 10.02
CA ILE A 53 -14.23 -11.10 9.97
C ILE A 53 -14.47 -12.16 8.90
N GLN A 54 -15.67 -12.78 8.87
CA GLN A 54 -16.02 -13.80 7.88
C GLN A 54 -16.09 -13.26 6.44
N GLN A 55 -16.51 -12.01 6.27
CA GLN A 55 -16.50 -11.36 4.96
C GLN A 55 -15.10 -11.17 4.42
N VAL A 56 -14.16 -10.80 5.28
CA VAL A 56 -12.75 -10.51 4.91
C VAL A 56 -11.93 -11.81 4.81
N TRP A 57 -12.06 -12.69 5.79
CA TRP A 57 -11.32 -13.96 5.85
C TRP A 57 -12.28 -15.14 5.80
N LYS A 58 -12.68 -15.53 4.60
CA LYS A 58 -13.68 -16.59 4.37
C LYS A 58 -13.29 -17.98 4.94
N TYR A 59 -12.02 -18.18 5.26
CA TYR A 59 -11.53 -19.40 5.88
C TYR A 59 -11.75 -19.44 7.41
N ILE A 60 -12.12 -18.31 8.04
CA ILE A 60 -12.44 -18.24 9.47
C ILE A 60 -13.89 -18.65 9.65
N ASN A 61 -14.12 -19.75 10.38
CA ASN A 61 -15.47 -20.22 10.66
C ASN A 61 -16.22 -19.32 11.67
N PRO A 62 -17.56 -19.46 11.81
CA PRO A 62 -18.36 -18.61 12.70
C PRO A 62 -17.90 -18.59 14.17
N ASP A 63 -17.55 -19.76 14.73
CA ASP A 63 -17.13 -19.86 16.12
C ASP A 63 -15.78 -19.17 16.36
N GLN A 64 -14.86 -19.34 15.42
CA GLN A 64 -13.58 -18.62 15.46
C GLN A 64 -13.79 -17.11 15.31
N ALA A 65 -14.65 -16.69 14.37
CA ALA A 65 -14.96 -15.26 14.16
C ALA A 65 -15.58 -14.63 15.41
N ALA A 66 -16.47 -15.34 16.10
CA ALA A 66 -17.07 -14.87 17.37
C ALA A 66 -16.03 -14.65 18.47
N LYS A 67 -15.05 -15.57 18.60
CA LYS A 67 -13.96 -15.45 19.59
C LYS A 67 -12.97 -14.33 19.28
N LEU A 68 -12.82 -13.97 18.00
CA LEU A 68 -11.87 -12.95 17.53
C LEU A 68 -12.53 -11.56 17.38
N ALA A 69 -13.86 -11.50 17.43
CA ALA A 69 -14.62 -10.26 17.25
C ALA A 69 -14.29 -9.23 18.32
N ASN A 70 -14.17 -7.96 17.91
CA ASN A 70 -13.85 -6.83 18.76
C ASN A 70 -12.55 -6.98 19.59
N ASN A 71 -11.68 -7.90 19.16
CA ASN A 71 -10.35 -8.10 19.75
C ASN A 71 -9.27 -7.97 18.66
N PRO A 72 -8.80 -6.74 18.38
CA PRO A 72 -7.84 -6.49 17.30
C PRO A 72 -6.50 -7.21 17.50
N VAL A 73 -6.06 -7.40 18.75
CA VAL A 73 -4.81 -8.09 19.04
C VAL A 73 -4.94 -9.59 18.73
N ALA A 74 -6.00 -10.22 19.21
CA ALA A 74 -6.25 -11.64 18.92
C ALA A 74 -6.43 -11.88 17.41
N LEU A 75 -7.21 -11.04 16.74
CA LEU A 75 -7.42 -11.14 15.29
C LEU A 75 -6.10 -10.94 14.53
N GLY A 76 -5.33 -9.91 14.83
CA GLY A 76 -4.04 -9.66 14.19
C GLY A 76 -3.06 -10.82 14.36
N ASN A 77 -2.98 -11.37 15.58
CA ASN A 77 -2.13 -12.52 15.84
C ASN A 77 -2.61 -13.80 15.13
N PHE A 78 -3.91 -13.98 14.99
CA PHE A 78 -4.49 -15.10 14.27
C PHE A 78 -4.21 -15.02 12.76
N VAL A 79 -4.42 -13.84 12.14
CA VAL A 79 -4.31 -13.71 10.68
C VAL A 79 -2.89 -13.53 10.17
N TYR A 80 -2.01 -12.94 10.97
CA TYR A 80 -0.64 -12.58 10.57
C TYR A 80 0.46 -13.34 11.33
N GLY A 81 0.14 -13.97 12.46
CA GLY A 81 1.12 -14.73 13.25
C GLY A 81 1.68 -15.93 12.49
N GLY A 82 2.93 -16.28 12.72
CA GLY A 82 3.62 -17.40 12.08
C GLY A 82 3.89 -17.24 10.58
N LYS A 83 3.71 -16.03 10.01
CA LYS A 83 3.85 -15.76 8.57
C LYS A 83 4.93 -14.73 8.30
N TYR A 84 5.70 -14.90 7.24
CA TYR A 84 6.66 -13.93 6.72
C TYR A 84 7.55 -13.28 7.80
N GLY A 85 8.10 -14.11 8.70
CA GLY A 85 8.99 -13.71 9.79
C GLY A 85 8.31 -13.32 11.09
N ASN A 86 6.98 -13.19 11.13
CA ASN A 86 6.26 -13.05 12.39
C ASN A 86 6.32 -14.37 13.18
N LEU A 87 6.65 -14.31 14.46
CA LEU A 87 6.42 -15.42 15.38
C LEU A 87 4.92 -15.54 15.73
N PRO A 88 4.46 -16.70 16.27
CA PRO A 88 3.15 -16.77 16.90
C PRO A 88 3.01 -15.65 17.94
N GLY A 89 1.90 -14.89 17.89
CA GLY A 89 1.67 -13.74 18.77
C GLY A 89 2.26 -12.40 18.30
N GLU A 90 3.07 -12.36 17.22
CA GLU A 90 3.61 -11.10 16.70
C GLU A 90 2.74 -10.47 15.58
N GLY A 91 1.67 -11.12 15.17
CA GLY A 91 0.87 -10.66 14.03
C GLY A 91 0.31 -9.25 14.20
N PHE A 92 -0.22 -8.92 15.36
CA PHE A 92 -0.71 -7.56 15.63
C PHE A 92 0.42 -6.53 15.66
N LYS A 93 1.60 -6.89 16.19
CA LYS A 93 2.77 -6.00 16.20
C LYS A 93 3.16 -5.56 14.81
N TYR A 94 3.14 -6.46 13.83
CA TYR A 94 3.57 -6.19 12.45
C TYR A 94 2.40 -6.18 11.45
N ARG A 95 1.21 -5.68 11.91
CA ARG A 95 0.05 -5.41 11.04
C ARG A 95 0.34 -4.29 10.05
N GLY A 96 -0.54 -4.07 9.10
CA GLY A 96 -0.42 -3.00 8.10
C GLY A 96 -0.24 -1.60 8.71
N ARG A 97 0.76 -0.85 8.25
CA ARG A 97 1.01 0.55 8.65
C ARG A 97 1.54 1.40 7.51
N GLY A 98 1.49 2.69 7.73
CA GLY A 98 2.03 3.70 6.82
C GLY A 98 1.10 4.04 5.66
N LEU A 99 1.67 4.56 4.58
CA LEU A 99 0.94 5.05 3.41
C LEU A 99 0.42 3.91 2.53
N ASN A 100 1.11 2.79 2.46
CA ASN A 100 0.79 1.63 1.62
C ASN A 100 0.72 0.31 2.39
N GLN A 101 0.41 0.40 3.70
CA GLN A 101 0.11 -0.75 4.56
C GLN A 101 1.22 -1.81 4.57
N ILE A 102 2.45 -1.39 4.87
CA ILE A 102 3.58 -2.30 5.10
C ILE A 102 3.21 -3.28 6.21
N THR A 103 3.34 -4.58 5.92
CA THR A 103 2.90 -5.68 6.80
C THR A 103 4.02 -6.72 6.91
N PHE A 104 4.05 -7.47 7.99
CA PHE A 104 4.98 -8.57 8.31
C PHE A 104 6.40 -8.13 8.67
N LYS A 105 6.97 -8.83 9.67
CA LYS A 105 8.28 -8.55 10.26
C LYS A 105 9.42 -8.46 9.24
N ASN A 106 9.45 -9.40 8.27
CA ASN A 106 10.48 -9.38 7.23
C ASN A 106 10.42 -8.10 6.38
N THR A 107 9.21 -7.60 6.07
CA THR A 107 9.05 -6.35 5.31
C THR A 107 9.44 -5.15 6.15
N TYR A 108 9.02 -5.11 7.43
CA TYR A 108 9.43 -4.07 8.38
C TYR A 108 10.96 -4.02 8.51
N LYS A 109 11.61 -5.19 8.66
CA LYS A 109 13.07 -5.26 8.72
C LYS A 109 13.71 -4.74 7.46
N LYS A 110 13.31 -5.27 6.29
CA LYS A 110 13.88 -4.89 4.99
C LYS A 110 13.77 -3.40 4.72
N ILE A 111 12.58 -2.82 4.94
CA ILE A 111 12.36 -1.39 4.72
C ILE A 111 13.10 -0.57 5.77
N GLY A 112 13.06 -0.97 7.04
CA GLY A 112 13.75 -0.30 8.14
C GLY A 112 15.25 -0.20 7.89
N ASP A 113 15.89 -1.30 7.51
CA ASP A 113 17.32 -1.34 7.15
C ASP A 113 17.64 -0.38 5.99
N GLN A 114 16.77 -0.32 4.97
CA GLN A 114 17.01 0.54 3.80
C GLN A 114 16.88 2.04 4.08
N ILE A 115 16.00 2.42 5.00
CA ILE A 115 15.78 3.83 5.34
C ILE A 115 16.51 4.28 6.61
N GLY A 116 17.32 3.38 7.22
CA GLY A 116 18.09 3.65 8.43
C GLY A 116 17.23 3.85 9.69
N VAL A 117 16.08 3.15 9.80
CA VAL A 117 15.12 3.28 10.91
C VAL A 117 14.82 1.91 11.51
N ASN A 118 14.95 1.78 12.83
CA ASN A 118 14.58 0.53 13.52
C ASN A 118 13.07 0.36 13.62
N LEU A 119 12.47 -0.19 12.57
CA LEU A 119 11.03 -0.48 12.49
C LEU A 119 10.66 -1.79 13.20
N ILE A 120 11.62 -2.62 13.59
CA ILE A 120 11.37 -3.87 14.31
C ILE A 120 10.95 -3.58 15.75
N ASP A 121 11.68 -2.71 16.41
CA ASP A 121 11.36 -2.33 17.79
C ASP A 121 10.29 -1.25 17.84
N ASN A 122 10.25 -0.37 16.85
CA ASN A 122 9.36 0.79 16.79
C ASN A 122 8.47 0.79 15.52
N PRO A 123 7.58 -0.22 15.33
CA PRO A 123 6.78 -0.33 14.11
C PRO A 123 5.82 0.86 13.89
N ASP A 124 5.40 1.54 14.97
CA ASP A 124 4.50 2.68 14.91
C ASP A 124 5.14 3.95 14.31
N LEU A 125 6.48 3.98 14.14
CA LEU A 125 7.14 5.04 13.39
C LEU A 125 6.62 5.16 11.95
N LEU A 126 6.09 4.09 11.36
CA LEU A 126 5.43 4.15 10.05
C LEU A 126 4.15 5.00 10.03
N ASN A 127 3.63 5.45 11.17
CA ASN A 127 2.51 6.40 11.23
C ASN A 127 2.97 7.87 11.18
N ARG A 128 4.27 8.12 11.23
CA ARG A 128 4.85 9.45 11.01
C ARG A 128 5.05 9.67 9.51
N ILE A 129 4.65 10.82 9.01
CA ILE A 129 4.70 11.10 7.55
C ILE A 129 6.12 11.09 6.98
N ASP A 130 7.10 11.61 7.70
CA ASP A 130 8.51 11.64 7.29
C ASP A 130 9.09 10.22 7.11
N ILE A 131 8.74 9.30 8.01
CA ILE A 131 9.17 7.90 7.94
C ILE A 131 8.33 7.13 6.92
N ALA A 132 7.02 7.34 6.91
CA ALA A 132 6.11 6.66 5.98
C ALA A 132 6.41 7.00 4.51
N ALA A 133 6.79 8.25 4.21
CA ALA A 133 7.17 8.68 2.87
C ALA A 133 8.47 7.99 2.40
N LYS A 134 9.51 7.95 3.26
CA LYS A 134 10.74 7.19 2.98
C LYS A 134 10.47 5.71 2.75
N ALA A 135 9.68 5.10 3.62
CA ALA A 135 9.31 3.68 3.54
C ALA A 135 8.53 3.37 2.26
N ASN A 136 7.61 4.25 1.86
CA ASN A 136 6.86 4.14 0.63
C ASN A 136 7.76 4.25 -0.61
N ALA A 137 8.69 5.21 -0.63
CA ALA A 137 9.65 5.37 -1.72
C ALA A 137 10.56 4.14 -1.85
N ALA A 138 11.06 3.61 -0.75
CA ALA A 138 11.85 2.36 -0.72
C ALA A 138 11.02 1.16 -1.23
N PHE A 139 9.75 1.06 -0.84
CA PHE A 139 8.85 0.02 -1.30
C PHE A 139 8.69 0.05 -2.83
N PHE A 140 8.32 1.19 -3.42
CA PHE A 140 8.14 1.30 -4.88
C PHE A 140 9.45 1.05 -5.63
N LYS A 141 10.58 1.59 -5.16
CA LYS A 141 11.89 1.31 -5.75
C LYS A 141 12.20 -0.20 -5.77
N ASN A 142 11.94 -0.90 -4.68
CA ASN A 142 12.14 -2.34 -4.59
C ASN A 142 11.25 -3.10 -5.57
N VAL A 143 9.96 -2.78 -5.59
CA VAL A 143 9.00 -3.46 -6.48
C VAL A 143 9.35 -3.24 -7.94
N PHE A 144 9.70 -2.02 -8.34
CA PHE A 144 10.13 -1.74 -9.71
C PHE A 144 11.41 -2.49 -10.08
N ASN A 145 12.41 -2.50 -9.19
CA ASN A 145 13.66 -3.22 -9.43
C ASN A 145 13.45 -4.73 -9.59
N GLN A 146 12.62 -5.32 -8.75
CA GLN A 146 12.31 -6.75 -8.79
C GLN A 146 11.46 -7.14 -10.00
N ASN A 147 10.70 -6.22 -10.57
CA ASN A 147 9.74 -6.50 -11.64
C ASN A 147 10.07 -5.84 -12.99
N LYS A 148 11.31 -5.38 -13.20
CA LYS A 148 11.73 -4.73 -14.46
C LYS A 148 11.34 -5.53 -15.70
N ALA A 149 11.64 -6.83 -15.72
CA ALA A 149 11.34 -7.71 -16.84
C ALA A 149 9.82 -7.85 -17.07
N ASN A 150 9.03 -8.00 -16.00
CA ASN A 150 7.58 -8.07 -16.08
C ASN A 150 6.98 -6.75 -16.58
N ILE A 151 7.45 -5.61 -16.10
CA ILE A 151 7.01 -4.29 -16.55
C ILE A 151 7.29 -4.12 -18.05
N LYS A 152 8.51 -4.45 -18.48
CA LYS A 152 8.88 -4.39 -19.90
C LYS A 152 8.01 -5.31 -20.76
N ARG A 153 7.79 -6.55 -20.32
CA ARG A 153 6.97 -7.53 -21.03
C ARG A 153 5.50 -7.11 -21.11
N ILE A 154 4.89 -6.62 -20.01
CA ILE A 154 3.45 -6.32 -19.94
C ILE A 154 3.13 -4.96 -20.54
N TYR A 155 3.97 -3.95 -20.30
CA TYR A 155 3.68 -2.56 -20.64
C TYR A 155 4.57 -2.01 -21.78
N GLY A 156 5.59 -2.76 -22.20
CA GLY A 156 6.55 -2.27 -23.20
C GLY A 156 7.45 -1.14 -22.71
N ILE A 157 7.57 -0.94 -21.38
CA ILE A 157 8.31 0.17 -20.78
C ILE A 157 9.49 -0.36 -19.98
N ASP A 158 10.67 0.18 -20.25
CA ASP A 158 11.80 0.06 -19.33
C ASP A 158 11.62 1.06 -18.19
N ILE A 159 11.30 0.56 -16.99
CA ILE A 159 11.03 1.42 -15.82
C ILE A 159 12.26 2.19 -15.35
N THR A 160 13.46 1.81 -15.78
CA THR A 160 14.72 2.49 -15.46
C THR A 160 15.05 3.63 -16.42
N SER A 161 14.39 3.64 -17.59
CA SER A 161 14.58 4.64 -18.64
C SER A 161 13.25 4.88 -19.37
N ILE A 162 12.34 5.60 -18.68
CA ILE A 162 11.00 5.89 -19.22
C ILE A 162 11.13 6.92 -20.34
N PRO A 163 10.72 6.60 -21.59
CA PRO A 163 10.81 7.54 -22.71
C PRO A 163 9.97 8.80 -22.49
N PRO A 164 10.43 9.97 -22.97
CA PRO A 164 9.60 11.17 -23.02
C PRO A 164 8.30 10.91 -23.78
N GLY A 165 7.19 11.51 -23.35
CA GLY A 165 5.87 11.32 -24.00
C GLY A 165 5.20 9.99 -23.67
N THR A 166 5.75 9.16 -22.80
CA THR A 166 5.07 7.94 -22.32
C THR A 166 3.70 8.28 -21.74
N ASP A 167 2.67 7.56 -22.18
CA ASP A 167 1.29 7.75 -21.73
C ASP A 167 1.20 7.71 -20.17
N PRO A 168 0.77 8.82 -19.52
CA PRO A 168 0.66 8.91 -18.08
C PRO A 168 -0.29 7.87 -17.47
N LEU A 169 -1.34 7.47 -18.18
CA LEU A 169 -2.28 6.44 -17.72
C LEU A 169 -1.65 5.05 -17.71
N LYS A 170 -0.71 4.79 -18.64
CA LYS A 170 0.08 3.55 -18.60
C LYS A 170 0.99 3.52 -17.37
N LEU A 171 1.60 4.65 -17.00
CA LEU A 171 2.43 4.76 -15.79
C LEU A 171 1.59 4.65 -14.50
N LEU A 172 0.37 5.19 -14.49
CA LEU A 172 -0.59 4.94 -13.41
C LEU A 172 -0.90 3.44 -13.26
N LYS A 173 -1.14 2.72 -14.37
CA LYS A 173 -1.37 1.26 -14.32
C LYS A 173 -0.17 0.51 -13.77
N ILE A 174 1.05 0.91 -14.11
CA ILE A 174 2.27 0.33 -13.55
C ILE A 174 2.34 0.56 -12.04
N ALA A 175 2.08 1.78 -11.56
CA ALA A 175 2.08 2.10 -10.13
C ALA A 175 1.03 1.30 -9.35
N VAL A 176 -0.19 1.19 -9.87
CA VAL A 176 -1.28 0.39 -9.30
C VAL A 176 -0.89 -1.09 -9.23
N ASN A 177 -0.35 -1.65 -10.32
CA ASN A 177 0.07 -3.05 -10.35
C ASN A 177 1.25 -3.32 -9.40
N ALA A 178 2.16 -2.36 -9.26
CA ALA A 178 3.26 -2.44 -8.30
C ALA A 178 2.74 -2.50 -6.86
N ASN A 179 1.74 -1.68 -6.52
CA ASN A 179 1.15 -1.67 -5.18
C ASN A 179 0.30 -2.92 -4.91
N ALA A 180 -0.48 -3.38 -5.89
CA ALA A 180 -1.29 -4.59 -5.77
C ALA A 180 -0.45 -5.89 -5.74
N GLY A 181 0.78 -5.83 -6.23
CA GLY A 181 1.67 -6.98 -6.46
C GLY A 181 1.50 -7.56 -7.86
N PHE A 182 2.60 -7.59 -8.61
CA PHE A 182 2.63 -8.23 -9.94
C PHE A 182 2.20 -9.69 -9.83
N GLY A 183 1.29 -10.13 -10.71
CA GLY A 183 0.71 -11.47 -10.71
C GLY A 183 -0.72 -11.55 -10.17
N LYS A 184 -1.30 -10.44 -9.71
CA LYS A 184 -2.75 -10.37 -9.43
C LYS A 184 -3.55 -10.45 -10.73
N SER A 185 -4.81 -10.93 -10.65
CA SER A 185 -5.70 -10.97 -11.80
C SER A 185 -5.94 -9.58 -12.41
N SER A 186 -6.19 -9.53 -13.72
CA SER A 186 -6.49 -8.29 -14.43
C SER A 186 -7.68 -7.54 -13.82
N ASP A 187 -8.69 -8.26 -13.33
CA ASP A 187 -9.89 -7.66 -12.75
C ASP A 187 -9.58 -6.89 -11.45
N ILE A 188 -8.75 -7.47 -10.58
CA ILE A 188 -8.30 -6.80 -9.36
C ILE A 188 -7.50 -5.54 -9.72
N VAL A 189 -6.54 -5.65 -10.63
CA VAL A 189 -5.73 -4.51 -11.06
C VAL A 189 -6.60 -3.42 -11.70
N ASN A 190 -7.59 -3.79 -12.51
CA ASN A 190 -8.51 -2.84 -13.13
C ASN A 190 -9.40 -2.12 -12.10
N GLN A 191 -9.96 -2.84 -11.11
CA GLN A 191 -10.73 -2.23 -10.03
C GLN A 191 -9.90 -1.21 -9.24
N GLU A 192 -8.67 -1.58 -8.89
CA GLU A 192 -7.75 -0.70 -8.17
C GLU A 192 -7.33 0.50 -9.03
N TYR A 193 -7.15 0.30 -10.34
CA TYR A 193 -6.88 1.37 -11.30
C TYR A 193 -8.02 2.39 -11.37
N GLN A 194 -9.27 1.96 -11.45
CA GLN A 194 -10.43 2.88 -11.50
C GLN A 194 -10.53 3.75 -10.24
N LYS A 195 -10.23 3.17 -9.08
CA LYS A 195 -10.18 3.93 -7.81
C LYS A 195 -9.02 4.95 -7.82
N ALA A 196 -7.84 4.55 -8.25
CA ALA A 196 -6.68 5.43 -8.31
C ALA A 196 -6.82 6.55 -9.35
N LEU A 197 -7.53 6.30 -10.46
CA LEU A 197 -7.74 7.28 -11.53
C LEU A 197 -8.39 8.58 -11.04
N GLN A 198 -9.26 8.51 -10.03
CA GLN A 198 -9.90 9.69 -9.43
C GLN A 198 -8.85 10.59 -8.75
N TYR A 199 -7.94 10.00 -7.98
CA TYR A 199 -6.84 10.73 -7.35
C TYR A 199 -5.81 11.23 -8.37
N PHE A 200 -5.58 10.48 -9.44
CA PHE A 200 -4.69 10.88 -10.51
C PHE A 200 -5.16 12.15 -11.22
N LYS A 201 -6.45 12.24 -11.56
CA LYS A 201 -7.07 13.43 -12.14
C LYS A 201 -7.03 14.62 -11.20
N TYR A 202 -7.29 14.39 -9.92
CA TYR A 202 -7.19 15.41 -8.88
C TYR A 202 -5.77 16.00 -8.79
N ASN A 203 -4.75 15.15 -8.71
CA ASN A 203 -3.35 15.57 -8.59
C ASN A 203 -2.85 16.37 -9.81
N LYS A 204 -3.48 16.18 -10.98
CA LYS A 204 -3.19 16.95 -12.20
C LYS A 204 -3.97 18.26 -12.32
N GLY A 205 -4.87 18.54 -11.38
CA GLY A 205 -5.73 19.73 -11.43
C GLY A 205 -6.80 19.66 -12.53
N GLU A 206 -7.04 18.47 -13.11
CA GLU A 206 -7.97 18.29 -14.23
C GLU A 206 -9.44 18.38 -13.82
N THR A 207 -9.74 18.37 -12.51
CA THR A 207 -11.12 18.43 -12.02
C THR A 207 -11.23 18.90 -10.57
N ASN A 208 -12.30 19.67 -10.28
CA ASN A 208 -12.81 19.92 -8.92
C ASN A 208 -13.58 18.70 -8.38
N TYR A 209 -12.96 17.50 -8.41
CA TYR A 209 -13.63 16.33 -7.85
C TYR A 209 -13.57 16.36 -6.32
N PHE A 210 -14.75 16.32 -5.71
CA PHE A 210 -14.93 15.86 -4.35
C PHE A 210 -14.38 14.43 -4.28
N ILE A 211 -13.27 14.22 -3.59
CA ILE A 211 -12.75 12.86 -3.36
C ILE A 211 -13.75 12.18 -2.44
N PRO A 212 -14.51 11.18 -2.91
CA PRO A 212 -15.47 10.49 -2.04
C PRO A 212 -14.69 9.85 -0.90
N LEU A 213 -15.26 9.91 0.30
CA LEU A 213 -14.79 9.16 1.46
C LEU A 213 -14.99 7.66 1.17
N ILE A 214 -14.08 7.06 0.42
CA ILE A 214 -14.12 5.61 0.19
C ILE A 214 -13.72 4.97 1.50
N LEU A 215 -14.69 4.38 2.15
CA LEU A 215 -14.56 3.56 3.34
C LEU A 215 -13.34 2.62 3.21
N LEU A 216 -12.41 2.75 4.14
CA LEU A 216 -11.22 1.92 4.38
C LEU A 216 -11.50 0.42 4.64
N ALA A 217 -12.63 -0.08 4.19
CA ALA A 217 -13.16 -1.38 4.54
C ALA A 217 -12.65 -2.56 3.68
N GLY A 218 -11.62 -2.37 2.86
CA GLY A 218 -11.20 -3.40 1.89
C GLY A 218 -9.72 -3.76 1.84
N LEU A 219 -8.86 -3.14 2.64
CA LEU A 219 -7.41 -3.22 2.46
C LEU A 219 -6.75 -4.56 2.83
N THR A 220 -7.36 -5.36 3.68
CA THR A 220 -6.81 -6.64 4.16
C THR A 220 -6.91 -7.79 3.16
N TYR A 221 -7.69 -7.66 2.09
CA TYR A 221 -7.95 -8.77 1.17
C TYR A 221 -6.84 -9.00 0.13
N LEU A 222 -5.99 -8.00 -0.12
CA LEU A 222 -4.99 -8.06 -1.19
C LEU A 222 -3.72 -8.85 -0.84
N PHE A 223 -3.38 -9.01 0.44
CA PHE A 223 -2.14 -9.66 0.86
C PHE A 223 -2.26 -11.17 1.18
N LEU A 224 -3.47 -11.72 1.22
CA LEU A 224 -3.72 -13.08 1.71
C LEU A 224 -4.07 -14.11 0.62
N LYS A 225 -4.08 -13.74 -0.67
CA LYS A 225 -4.19 -14.71 -1.76
C LYS A 225 -2.82 -15.03 -2.35
N LYS A 226 -2.14 -15.98 -1.74
CA LYS A 226 -1.25 -16.97 -2.37
C LYS A 226 -1.65 -18.33 -1.90
#